data_3260f8721b844f67d57a9b7f90c9dd92
#
_entry.id   3260f8721b844f67d57a9b7f90c9dd92
#
_cell.length_a   1.000
_cell.length_b   1.000
_cell.length_c   1.000
_cell.angle_alpha   90.00
_cell.angle_beta   90.00
_cell.angle_gamma   90.00
#
_symmetry.space_group_name_H-M   'P 1'
#
loop_
_entity.id
_entity.type
_entity.pdbx_description
1 polymer ?
#
loop_
_entity_poly.entity_id
_entity_poly.type
_entity_poly.pdbx_seq_one_letter_code
_entity_poly.pdbx_strand_id
1 'polypeptide(L)'
;MFEETEELSLYPTEDFQKWLKSFKANDRAALQRINAQLRNMTNGHFGQTRSVGEGVIESKIDFGPGYRIYFARRGKIIVLLLLGGSKKTQSKDIERAKEILLKVEI
;
A
#
# COMPACT_ATOMS: atom_id res chain seq x y z
N MET A 1 0.96 27.03 21.19
CA MET A 1 2.08 26.32 20.52
C MET A 1 1.52 25.21 19.62
N PHE A 2 2.03 25.15 18.41
CA PHE A 2 1.55 24.16 17.44
C PHE A 2 2.52 23.00 17.39
N GLU A 3 1.98 21.79 17.41
CA GLU A 3 2.76 20.62 17.05
C GLU A 3 2.59 20.41 15.56
N GLU A 4 3.69 20.40 14.85
CA GLU A 4 3.67 20.02 13.44
C GLU A 4 3.57 18.53 13.33
N THR A 5 2.53 18.07 12.66
CA THR A 5 2.40 16.66 12.32
C THR A 5 3.12 16.46 10.99
N GLU A 6 4.19 15.69 11.01
CA GLU A 6 4.92 15.38 9.77
C GLU A 6 4.09 14.45 8.90
N GLU A 7 3.95 14.80 7.64
CA GLU A 7 3.37 13.91 6.66
C GLU A 7 4.36 12.81 6.32
N LEU A 8 3.84 11.62 6.13
CA LEU A 8 4.66 10.50 5.67
C LEU A 8 4.87 10.60 4.17
N SER A 9 6.04 10.18 3.72
CA SER A 9 6.40 10.15 2.30
C SER A 9 6.14 8.77 1.74
N LEU A 10 5.27 8.69 0.74
CA LEU A 10 4.96 7.44 0.08
C LEU A 10 5.87 7.25 -1.13
N TYR A 11 6.53 6.10 -1.19
CA TYR A 11 7.41 5.72 -2.30
C TYR A 11 6.81 4.52 -3.02
N PRO A 12 6.08 4.76 -4.13
CA PRO A 12 5.51 3.66 -4.90
C PRO A 12 6.58 2.98 -5.74
N THR A 13 6.74 1.68 -5.55
CA THR A 13 7.60 0.89 -6.40
C THR A 13 7.01 0.81 -7.80
N GLU A 14 7.82 0.37 -8.76
CA GLU A 14 7.36 0.15 -10.12
C GLU A 14 6.21 -0.86 -10.17
N ASP A 15 6.31 -1.94 -9.38
CA ASP A 15 5.24 -2.95 -9.31
C ASP A 15 3.94 -2.37 -8.77
N PHE A 16 4.01 -1.52 -7.76
CA PHE A 16 2.84 -0.87 -7.21
C PHE A 16 2.20 0.06 -8.26
N GLN A 17 3.00 0.82 -8.96
CA GLN A 17 2.53 1.73 -10.01
C GLN A 17 1.86 0.96 -11.15
N LYS A 18 2.42 -0.18 -11.55
CA LYS A 18 1.81 -1.04 -12.56
C LYS A 18 0.45 -1.54 -12.12
N TRP A 19 0.33 -1.92 -10.86
CA TRP A 19 -0.96 -2.35 -10.31
C TRP A 19 -1.99 -1.23 -10.40
N LEU A 20 -1.65 -0.01 -9.98
CA LEU A 20 -2.57 1.13 -10.07
C LEU A 20 -3.00 1.39 -11.51
N LYS A 21 -2.08 1.28 -12.46
CA LYS A 21 -2.37 1.52 -13.87
C LYS A 21 -3.18 0.40 -14.51
N SER A 22 -3.29 -0.75 -13.86
CA SER A 22 -4.06 -1.87 -14.39
C SER A 22 -5.57 -1.66 -14.29
N PHE A 23 -6.03 -0.70 -13.48
CA PHE A 23 -7.44 -0.41 -13.34
C PHE A 23 -7.96 0.32 -14.56
N LYS A 24 -9.13 -0.13 -15.05
CA LYS A 24 -9.75 0.43 -16.25
C LYS A 24 -10.73 1.54 -15.87
N ALA A 25 -11.25 2.23 -16.88
CA ALA A 25 -12.18 3.35 -16.68
C ALA A 25 -13.42 2.98 -15.87
N ASN A 26 -13.91 1.75 -16.00
CA ASN A 26 -15.07 1.29 -15.25
C ASN A 26 -14.75 0.93 -13.78
N ASP A 27 -13.47 0.93 -13.41
CA ASP A 27 -13.02 0.67 -12.04
C ASP A 27 -12.80 1.95 -11.25
N ARG A 28 -13.38 3.05 -11.69
CA ARG A 28 -13.16 4.37 -11.07
C ARG A 28 -13.45 4.37 -9.57
N ALA A 29 -14.53 3.71 -9.15
CA ALA A 29 -14.89 3.65 -7.73
C ALA A 29 -13.81 2.95 -6.91
N ALA A 30 -13.23 1.87 -7.44
CA ALA A 30 -12.13 1.16 -6.80
C ALA A 30 -10.91 2.07 -6.67
N LEU A 31 -10.53 2.76 -7.74
CA LEU A 31 -9.41 3.70 -7.70
C LEU A 31 -9.62 4.82 -6.70
N GLN A 32 -10.84 5.34 -6.58
CA GLN A 32 -11.14 6.37 -5.59
C GLN A 32 -10.90 5.87 -4.16
N ARG A 33 -11.31 4.63 -3.87
CA ARG A 33 -11.10 4.01 -2.57
C ARG A 33 -9.61 3.79 -2.28
N ILE A 34 -8.88 3.32 -3.28
CA ILE A 34 -7.43 3.10 -3.16
C ILE A 34 -6.72 4.43 -2.92
N ASN A 35 -7.03 5.44 -3.72
CA ASN A 35 -6.41 6.77 -3.57
C ASN A 35 -6.76 7.42 -2.24
N ALA A 36 -7.98 7.23 -1.74
CA ALA A 36 -8.36 7.72 -0.42
C ALA A 36 -7.51 7.06 0.66
N GLN A 37 -7.26 5.75 0.55
CA GLN A 37 -6.41 5.04 1.50
C GLN A 37 -4.97 5.56 1.45
N LEU A 38 -4.45 5.84 0.27
CA LEU A 38 -3.10 6.40 0.12
C LEU A 38 -3.00 7.79 0.78
N ARG A 39 -4.00 8.63 0.60
CA ARG A 39 -4.04 9.94 1.27
C ARG A 39 -4.06 9.78 2.79
N ASN A 40 -4.86 8.84 3.30
CA ASN A 40 -4.90 8.56 4.73
C ASN A 40 -3.53 8.10 5.24
N MET A 41 -2.81 7.31 4.47
CA MET A 41 -1.47 6.84 4.85
C MET A 41 -0.49 7.99 5.02
N THR A 42 -0.59 9.05 4.21
CA THR A 42 0.30 10.22 4.37
C THR A 42 0.11 10.88 5.71
N ASN A 43 -1.06 10.71 6.32
CA ASN A 43 -1.38 11.27 7.64
C ASN A 43 -1.24 10.24 8.76
N GLY A 44 -0.65 9.10 8.47
CA GLY A 44 -0.40 8.06 9.46
C GLY A 44 -1.58 7.14 9.72
N HIS A 45 -2.63 7.19 8.90
CA HIS A 45 -3.82 6.35 9.05
C HIS A 45 -3.77 5.22 8.02
N PHE A 46 -3.42 4.03 8.47
CA PHE A 46 -3.16 2.89 7.58
C PHE A 46 -4.37 1.95 7.44
N GLY A 47 -5.49 2.26 8.09
CA GLY A 47 -6.67 1.42 8.04
C GLY A 47 -6.50 0.12 8.81
N GLN A 48 -7.12 -0.96 8.32
CA GLN A 48 -6.99 -2.28 8.91
C GLN A 48 -5.70 -2.92 8.43
N THR A 49 -4.75 -3.08 9.34
CA THR A 49 -3.43 -3.60 9.00
C THR A 49 -3.12 -4.89 9.74
N ARG A 50 -2.27 -5.71 9.13
CA ARG A 50 -1.65 -6.83 9.82
C ARG A 50 -0.26 -7.07 9.24
N SER A 51 0.65 -7.54 10.08
CA SER A 51 1.95 -7.97 9.60
C SER A 51 1.80 -9.30 8.87
N VAL A 52 2.44 -9.40 7.71
CA VAL A 52 2.46 -10.67 6.96
C VAL A 52 3.84 -11.29 6.94
N GLY A 53 4.75 -10.74 7.76
CA GLY A 53 6.11 -11.26 7.93
C GLY A 53 7.14 -10.49 7.12
N GLU A 54 8.38 -10.63 7.53
CA GLU A 54 9.56 -10.08 6.84
C GLU A 54 9.51 -8.57 6.59
N GLY A 55 8.85 -7.84 7.49
CA GLY A 55 8.75 -6.38 7.41
C GLY A 55 7.63 -5.88 6.51
N VAL A 56 6.85 -6.78 5.91
CA VAL A 56 5.72 -6.39 5.05
C VAL A 56 4.45 -6.29 5.89
N ILE A 57 3.69 -5.23 5.65
CA ILE A 57 2.41 -4.96 6.31
C ILE A 57 1.34 -4.89 5.23
N GLU A 58 0.20 -5.52 5.51
CA GLU A 58 -0.95 -5.51 4.63
C GLU A 58 -1.98 -4.51 5.15
N SER A 59 -2.44 -3.60 4.29
CA SER A 59 -3.56 -2.70 4.57
C SER A 59 -4.74 -3.14 3.72
N LYS A 60 -5.84 -3.48 4.39
CA LYS A 60 -7.04 -3.99 3.72
C LYS A 60 -7.99 -2.85 3.36
N ILE A 61 -8.52 -2.89 2.15
CA ILE A 61 -9.57 -1.98 1.69
C ILE A 61 -10.82 -2.81 1.43
N ASP A 62 -11.84 -2.61 2.27
CA ASP A 62 -13.06 -3.41 2.25
C ASP A 62 -14.05 -2.85 1.23
N PHE A 63 -13.76 -3.09 -0.05
CA PHE A 63 -14.56 -2.63 -1.16
C PHE A 63 -14.41 -3.60 -2.34
N GLY A 64 -15.52 -3.91 -3.01
CA GLY A 64 -15.52 -4.80 -4.17
C GLY A 64 -14.94 -6.17 -3.81
N PRO A 65 -13.96 -6.67 -4.58
CA PRO A 65 -13.34 -7.97 -4.32
C PRO A 65 -12.41 -7.97 -3.11
N GLY A 66 -12.32 -6.87 -2.38
CA GLY A 66 -11.41 -6.72 -1.24
C GLY A 66 -9.99 -6.45 -1.71
N TYR A 67 -9.61 -5.17 -1.78
CA TYR A 67 -8.25 -4.80 -2.21
C TYR A 67 -7.31 -4.77 -1.02
N ARG A 68 -6.02 -4.93 -1.31
CA ARG A 68 -4.96 -4.87 -0.32
C ARG A 68 -3.79 -4.08 -0.86
N ILE A 69 -3.19 -3.28 0.03
CA ILE A 69 -1.95 -2.58 -0.26
C ILE A 69 -0.89 -3.18 0.66
N TYR A 70 0.22 -3.62 0.08
CA TYR A 70 1.36 -4.16 0.81
C TYR A 70 2.43 -3.09 0.89
N PHE A 71 2.87 -2.79 2.10
CA PHE A 71 3.84 -1.72 2.32
C PHE A 71 4.83 -2.09 3.43
N ALA A 72 5.90 -1.32 3.52
CA ALA A 72 6.88 -1.42 4.60
C ALA A 72 7.24 -0.02 5.06
N ARG A 73 7.53 0.12 6.35
CA ARG A 73 7.99 1.37 6.91
C ARG A 73 9.51 1.40 6.89
N ARG A 74 10.07 2.53 6.49
CA ARG A 74 11.52 2.73 6.48
C ARG A 74 11.80 4.00 7.28
N GLY A 75 12.29 3.83 8.52
CA GLY A 75 12.45 4.95 9.44
C GLY A 75 11.11 5.52 9.88
N LYS A 76 11.08 6.81 10.23
CA LYS A 76 9.89 7.45 10.78
C LYS A 76 8.93 8.00 9.72
N ILE A 77 9.44 8.34 8.56
CA ILE A 77 8.71 9.13 7.56
C ILE A 77 8.39 8.35 6.29
N ILE A 78 9.22 7.39 5.92
CA ILE A 78 9.13 6.74 4.62
C ILE A 78 8.23 5.50 4.66
N VAL A 79 7.31 5.44 3.72
CA VAL A 79 6.44 4.28 3.49
C VAL A 79 6.70 3.76 2.09
N LEU A 80 7.22 2.55 1.99
CA LEU A 80 7.46 1.90 0.71
C LEU A 80 6.18 1.18 0.29
N LEU A 81 5.58 1.60 -0.82
CA LEU A 81 4.41 0.93 -1.37
C LEU A 81 4.91 -0.17 -2.31
N LEU A 82 4.81 -1.41 -1.88
CA LEU A 82 5.44 -2.54 -2.55
C LEU A 82 4.58 -3.11 -3.67
N LEU A 83 3.31 -3.35 -3.38
CA LEU A 83 2.43 -4.04 -4.31
C LEU A 83 0.99 -3.83 -3.87
N GLY A 84 0.07 -3.96 -4.79
CA GLY A 84 -1.35 -4.03 -4.49
C GLY A 84 -1.94 -5.28 -5.12
N GLY A 85 -3.10 -5.66 -4.63
CA GLY A 85 -3.81 -6.81 -5.16
C GLY A 85 -5.20 -6.92 -4.57
N SER A 86 -5.83 -8.07 -4.80
CA SER A 86 -7.15 -8.37 -4.28
C SER A 86 -7.09 -9.58 -3.35
N LYS A 87 -8.21 -9.87 -2.70
CA LYS A 87 -8.32 -11.07 -1.88
C LYS A 87 -8.00 -12.34 -2.68
N LYS A 88 -8.37 -12.36 -3.95
CA LYS A 88 -8.18 -13.52 -4.83
C LYS A 88 -6.72 -13.90 -5.02
N THR A 89 -5.81 -12.90 -5.07
CA THR A 89 -4.39 -13.12 -5.33
C THR A 89 -3.53 -12.96 -4.08
N GLN A 90 -4.14 -12.89 -2.91
CA GLN A 90 -3.48 -12.51 -1.66
C GLN A 90 -2.21 -13.30 -1.35
N SER A 91 -2.26 -14.63 -1.42
CA SER A 91 -1.10 -15.45 -1.06
C SER A 91 0.10 -15.20 -1.95
N LYS A 92 -0.11 -15.09 -3.26
CA LYS A 92 0.94 -14.79 -4.24
C LYS A 92 1.48 -13.37 -4.03
N ASP A 93 0.58 -12.42 -3.76
CA ASP A 93 0.96 -11.03 -3.59
C ASP A 93 1.81 -10.83 -2.34
N ILE A 94 1.51 -11.53 -1.25
CA ILE A 94 2.32 -11.46 -0.03
C ILE A 94 3.75 -11.92 -0.32
N GLU A 95 3.92 -13.05 -0.98
CA GLU A 95 5.25 -13.56 -1.34
C GLU A 95 5.98 -12.60 -2.27
N ARG A 96 5.27 -12.07 -3.26
CA ARG A 96 5.85 -11.10 -4.20
C ARG A 96 6.27 -9.80 -3.49
N ALA A 97 5.45 -9.30 -2.58
CA ALA A 97 5.77 -8.09 -1.83
C ALA A 97 7.04 -8.26 -1.02
N LYS A 98 7.24 -9.43 -0.41
CA LYS A 98 8.46 -9.74 0.33
C LYS A 98 9.69 -9.72 -0.59
N GLU A 99 9.58 -10.29 -1.79
CA GLU A 99 10.67 -10.25 -2.78
C GLU A 99 10.99 -8.82 -3.19
N ILE A 100 9.97 -8.00 -3.42
CA ILE A 100 10.14 -6.60 -3.80
C ILE A 100 10.89 -5.85 -2.71
N LEU A 101 10.50 -6.06 -1.45
CA LEU A 101 11.15 -5.38 -0.33
C LEU A 101 12.65 -5.68 -0.26
N LEU A 102 13.05 -6.92 -0.56
CA LEU A 102 14.45 -7.28 -0.56
C LEU A 102 15.27 -6.53 -1.61
N LYS A 103 14.62 -6.04 -2.66
CA LYS A 103 15.30 -5.37 -3.79
C LYS A 103 15.18 -3.85 -3.78
N VAL A 104 14.36 -3.30 -2.89
CA VAL A 104 14.18 -1.84 -2.83
C VAL A 104 15.43 -1.18 -2.28
N GLU A 105 15.94 -0.20 -3.03
CA GLU A 105 17.12 0.58 -2.66
C GLU A 105 16.72 2.01 -2.28
N ILE A 106 16.32 2.19 -1.04
CA ILE A 106 16.00 3.52 -0.47
C ILE A 106 16.58 3.64 0.91
#